data_a945c7e925b7f9772c613859ed46d660
#
_entry.id   a945c7e925b7f9772c613859ed46d660
#
_cell.length_a   1.000
_cell.length_b   1.000
_cell.length_c   1.000
_cell.angle_alpha   90.00
_cell.angle_beta   90.00
_cell.angle_gamma   90.00
#
_symmetry.space_group_name_H-M   'P 1'
#
loop_
_entity.id
_entity.type
_entity.pdbx_description
1 polymer ?
#
loop_
_entity_poly.entity_id
_entity_poly.type
_entity_poly.pdbx_seq_one_letter_code
_entity_poly.pdbx_strand_id
1 'polypeptide(L)'
;MTEVSIYHNPRCSKSREALALLESRGIAPRVIAYMEAGLDEPELRALLAKLGIPSRDLLRTSEAAYRERGLADPGLSEAALIGAMCAEPRLMQRPIVVRGTRAVVARPAERALELLA
;
A
#
# COMPACT_ATOMS: atom_id res chain seq x y z
N MET A 1 -12.58 14.12 -13.72
CA MET A 1 -11.55 14.23 -12.67
C MET A 1 -11.15 12.85 -12.21
N THR A 2 -9.88 12.66 -11.94
CA THR A 2 -9.38 11.36 -11.52
C THR A 2 -9.63 11.16 -10.04
N GLU A 3 -10.29 10.05 -9.70
CA GLU A 3 -10.58 9.69 -8.32
C GLU A 3 -9.29 9.36 -7.56
N VAL A 4 -9.21 9.80 -6.31
CA VAL A 4 -8.13 9.44 -5.39
C VAL A 4 -8.61 8.32 -4.50
N SER A 5 -7.79 7.29 -4.34
CA SER A 5 -8.08 6.17 -3.44
C SER A 5 -6.94 6.04 -2.42
N ILE A 6 -7.27 5.53 -1.23
CA ILE A 6 -6.28 5.26 -0.21
C ILE A 6 -6.49 3.85 0.33
N TYR A 7 -5.43 3.03 0.30
CA TYR A 7 -5.39 1.75 1.00
C TYR A 7 -5.10 2.06 2.46
N HIS A 8 -6.10 1.96 3.29
CA HIS A 8 -6.14 2.53 4.62
C HIS A 8 -6.24 1.46 5.71
N ASN A 9 -5.44 1.62 6.75
CA ASN A 9 -5.57 0.86 7.98
C ASN A 9 -5.87 1.85 9.11
N PRO A 10 -7.10 1.87 9.66
CA PRO A 10 -7.48 2.87 10.67
C PRO A 10 -6.72 2.72 11.99
N ARG A 11 -6.05 1.59 12.21
CA ARG A 11 -5.23 1.37 13.40
C ARG A 11 -3.81 1.90 13.26
N CYS A 12 -3.43 2.31 12.05
CA CYS A 12 -2.09 2.81 11.76
C CYS A 12 -2.10 4.34 11.78
N SER A 13 -1.28 4.96 12.67
CA SER A 13 -1.22 6.42 12.77
C SER A 13 -0.79 7.07 11.45
N LYS A 14 0.16 6.46 10.73
CA LYS A 14 0.62 6.99 9.45
C LYS A 14 -0.49 6.99 8.41
N SER A 15 -1.33 5.96 8.43
CA SER A 15 -2.48 5.87 7.54
C SER A 15 -3.51 6.95 7.85
N ARG A 16 -3.78 7.19 9.14
CA ARG A 16 -4.69 8.26 9.57
C ARG A 16 -4.15 9.65 9.19
N GLU A 17 -2.83 9.84 9.33
CA GLU A 17 -2.19 11.12 8.96
C GLU A 17 -2.37 11.42 7.46
N ALA A 18 -2.16 10.42 6.61
CA ALA A 18 -2.30 10.60 5.17
C ALA A 18 -3.75 10.92 4.79
N LEU A 19 -4.71 10.21 5.39
CA LEU A 19 -6.13 10.47 5.14
C LEU A 19 -6.51 11.88 5.55
N ALA A 20 -6.07 12.31 6.75
CA ALA A 20 -6.34 13.65 7.24
C ALA A 20 -5.73 14.72 6.33
N LEU A 21 -4.52 14.48 5.84
CA LEU A 21 -3.86 15.41 4.93
C LEU A 21 -4.65 15.58 3.62
N LEU A 22 -5.11 14.49 3.03
CA LEU A 22 -5.93 14.54 1.82
C LEU A 22 -7.23 15.31 2.07
N GLU A 23 -7.88 15.03 3.19
CA GLU A 23 -9.13 15.72 3.56
C GLU A 23 -8.91 17.21 3.78
N SER A 24 -7.76 17.58 4.37
CA SER A 24 -7.40 18.98 4.58
C SER A 24 -7.19 19.75 3.27
N ARG A 25 -6.94 19.01 2.18
CA ARG A 25 -6.78 19.59 0.84
C ARG A 25 -8.07 19.55 0.03
N GLY A 26 -9.20 19.25 0.67
CA GLY A 26 -10.50 19.21 0.02
C GLY A 26 -10.74 17.93 -0.79
N ILE A 27 -9.96 16.90 -0.55
CA ILE A 27 -10.08 15.62 -1.26
C ILE A 27 -10.85 14.65 -0.39
N ALA A 28 -11.89 14.01 -0.97
CA ALA A 28 -12.63 12.93 -0.33
C ALA A 28 -12.21 11.62 -1.02
N PRO A 29 -11.14 10.95 -0.56
CA PRO A 29 -10.66 9.76 -1.23
C PRO A 29 -11.58 8.58 -0.99
N ARG A 30 -11.58 7.64 -1.95
CA ARG A 30 -12.20 6.35 -1.74
C ARG A 30 -11.32 5.57 -0.76
N VAL A 31 -11.87 5.20 0.38
CA VAL A 31 -11.13 4.46 1.41
C VAL A 31 -11.28 2.97 1.15
N ILE A 32 -10.15 2.29 0.98
CA ILE A 32 -10.12 0.84 0.76
C ILE A 32 -9.58 0.19 2.03
N ALA A 33 -10.46 -0.53 2.73
CA ALA A 33 -10.11 -1.23 3.97
C ALA A 33 -9.47 -2.58 3.63
N TYR A 34 -8.27 -2.54 3.09
CA TYR A 34 -7.60 -3.73 2.54
C TYR A 34 -7.29 -4.79 3.59
N MET A 35 -7.18 -4.40 4.86
CA MET A 35 -6.94 -5.37 5.95
C MET A 35 -8.14 -6.28 6.16
N GLU A 36 -9.35 -5.82 5.84
CA GLU A 36 -10.57 -6.60 5.97
C GLU A 36 -10.99 -7.24 4.66
N ALA A 37 -10.96 -6.44 3.59
CA ALA A 37 -11.38 -6.92 2.27
C ALA A 37 -10.34 -7.78 1.58
N GLY A 38 -9.07 -7.62 1.94
CA GLY A 38 -7.95 -8.28 1.26
C GLY A 38 -7.70 -7.71 -0.12
N LEU A 39 -6.68 -8.23 -0.78
CA LEU A 39 -6.39 -7.97 -2.19
C LEU A 39 -6.17 -9.30 -2.88
N ASP A 40 -6.61 -9.43 -4.12
CA ASP A 40 -6.23 -10.56 -4.93
C ASP A 40 -4.93 -10.26 -5.69
N GLU A 41 -4.37 -11.28 -6.32
CA GLU A 41 -3.10 -11.14 -7.01
C GLU A 41 -3.17 -10.12 -8.16
N PRO A 42 -4.19 -10.13 -9.05
CA PRO A 42 -4.28 -9.12 -10.10
C PRO A 42 -4.35 -7.68 -9.58
N GLU A 43 -5.07 -7.45 -8.51
CA GLU A 43 -5.18 -6.12 -7.89
C GLU A 43 -3.82 -5.67 -7.34
N LEU A 44 -3.10 -6.56 -6.65
CA LEU A 44 -1.79 -6.21 -6.09
C LEU A 44 -0.76 -5.98 -7.20
N ARG A 45 -0.79 -6.79 -8.27
CA ARG A 45 0.10 -6.57 -9.40
C ARG A 45 -0.14 -5.22 -10.06
N ALA A 46 -1.40 -4.84 -10.24
CA ALA A 46 -1.76 -3.54 -10.80
C ALA A 46 -1.27 -2.40 -9.89
N LEU A 47 -1.41 -2.57 -8.58
CA LEU A 47 -0.97 -1.58 -7.60
C LEU A 47 0.55 -1.40 -7.65
N LEU A 48 1.30 -2.49 -7.73
CA LEU A 48 2.76 -2.43 -7.84
C LEU A 48 3.19 -1.72 -9.11
N ALA A 49 2.48 -1.93 -10.22
CA ALA A 49 2.77 -1.23 -11.47
C ALA A 49 2.59 0.28 -11.31
N LYS A 50 1.52 0.71 -10.62
CA LYS A 50 1.27 2.13 -10.36
C LYS A 50 2.31 2.73 -9.41
N LEU A 51 2.77 1.94 -8.44
CA LEU A 51 3.84 2.35 -7.51
C LEU A 51 5.20 2.42 -8.20
N GLY A 52 5.40 1.62 -9.25
CA GLY A 52 6.67 1.57 -9.96
C GLY A 52 7.78 0.93 -9.14
N ILE A 53 7.44 0.01 -8.23
CA ILE A 53 8.41 -0.67 -7.36
C ILE A 53 8.24 -2.19 -7.46
N PRO A 54 9.31 -2.96 -7.17
CA PRO A 54 9.18 -4.40 -7.07
C PRO A 54 8.44 -4.78 -5.78
N SER A 55 7.85 -5.98 -5.76
CA SER A 55 7.09 -6.45 -4.60
C SER A 55 7.92 -6.45 -3.32
N ARG A 56 9.20 -6.75 -3.41
CA ARG A 56 10.07 -6.79 -2.23
C ARG A 56 10.12 -5.43 -1.52
N ASP A 57 10.05 -4.32 -2.26
CA ASP A 57 10.11 -2.99 -1.67
C ASP A 57 8.80 -2.60 -0.98
N LEU A 58 7.72 -3.33 -1.24
CA LEU A 58 6.44 -3.09 -0.57
C LEU A 58 6.32 -3.83 0.75
N LEU A 59 7.21 -4.78 1.02
CA LEU A 59 7.17 -5.58 2.25
C LEU A 59 7.59 -4.77 3.48
N ARG A 60 6.88 -4.99 4.58
CA ARG A 60 7.24 -4.45 5.90
C ARG A 60 8.13 -5.46 6.62
N THR A 61 9.42 -5.20 6.62
CA THR A 61 10.41 -6.13 7.18
C THR A 61 10.33 -6.25 8.71
N SER A 62 9.66 -5.30 9.36
CA SER A 62 9.49 -5.31 10.81
C SER A 62 8.32 -6.17 11.28
N GLU A 63 7.47 -6.66 10.37
CA GLU A 63 6.35 -7.51 10.73
C GLU A 63 6.81 -8.92 11.12
N ALA A 64 6.19 -9.48 12.15
CA ALA A 64 6.48 -10.85 12.58
C ALA A 64 6.26 -11.85 11.43
N ALA A 65 5.21 -11.65 10.64
CA ALA A 65 4.89 -12.51 9.50
C ALA A 65 6.02 -12.55 8.46
N TYR A 66 6.78 -11.46 8.32
CA TYR A 66 7.94 -11.42 7.43
C TYR A 66 8.97 -12.49 7.81
N ARG A 67 9.28 -12.60 9.11
CA ARG A 67 10.21 -13.61 9.61
C ARG A 67 9.61 -15.01 9.60
N GLU A 68 8.35 -15.12 10.04
CA GLU A 68 7.66 -16.41 10.15
C GLU A 68 7.52 -17.10 8.80
N ARG A 69 7.33 -16.33 7.74
CA ARG A 69 7.21 -16.85 6.38
C ARG A 69 8.54 -16.94 5.63
N GLY A 70 9.63 -16.57 6.26
CA GLY A 70 10.96 -16.64 5.63
C GLY A 70 11.11 -15.70 4.43
N LEU A 71 10.47 -14.54 4.47
CA LEU A 71 10.42 -13.63 3.32
C LEU A 71 11.73 -12.88 3.07
N ALA A 72 12.70 -12.98 3.97
CA ALA A 72 14.02 -12.40 3.77
C ALA A 72 14.84 -13.15 2.72
N ASP A 73 14.43 -14.36 2.36
CA ASP A 73 15.14 -15.18 1.38
C ASP A 73 15.17 -14.48 0.02
N PRO A 74 16.38 -14.11 -0.49
CA PRO A 74 16.49 -13.40 -1.76
C PRO A 74 16.14 -14.29 -2.97
N GLY A 75 16.04 -15.61 -2.76
CA GLY A 75 15.67 -16.56 -3.82
C GLY A 75 14.17 -16.64 -4.08
N LEU A 76 13.33 -15.99 -3.26
CA LEU A 76 11.88 -16.02 -3.45
C LEU A 76 11.47 -15.28 -4.72
N SER A 77 10.52 -15.89 -5.46
CA SER A 77 10.01 -15.30 -6.68
C SER A 77 9.08 -14.11 -6.37
N GLU A 78 8.87 -13.27 -7.37
CA GLU A 78 7.89 -12.19 -7.30
C GLU A 78 6.50 -12.73 -6.94
N ALA A 79 6.10 -13.84 -7.59
CA ALA A 79 4.81 -14.48 -7.30
C ALA A 79 4.69 -14.93 -5.84
N ALA A 80 5.78 -15.45 -5.26
CA ALA A 80 5.79 -15.89 -3.86
C ALA A 80 5.58 -14.71 -2.91
N LEU A 81 6.24 -13.58 -3.18
CA LEU A 81 6.13 -12.38 -2.36
C LEU A 81 4.73 -11.77 -2.48
N ILE A 82 4.19 -11.71 -3.68
CA ILE A 82 2.83 -11.22 -3.91
C ILE A 82 1.81 -12.11 -3.20
N GLY A 83 1.96 -13.42 -3.32
CA GLY A 83 1.06 -14.37 -2.65
C GLY A 83 1.07 -14.20 -1.13
N ALA A 84 2.25 -13.96 -0.55
CA ALA A 84 2.36 -13.72 0.90
C ALA A 84 1.62 -12.46 1.32
N MET A 85 1.74 -11.36 0.55
CA MET A 85 1.05 -10.11 0.86
C MET A 85 -0.45 -10.23 0.69
N CYS A 86 -0.92 -10.98 -0.29
CA CYS A 86 -2.35 -11.24 -0.47
C CYS A 86 -2.91 -12.05 0.70
N ALA A 87 -2.15 -13.04 1.19
CA ALA A 87 -2.55 -13.87 2.33
C ALA A 87 -2.50 -13.09 3.65
N GLU A 88 -1.54 -12.17 3.77
CA GLU A 88 -1.37 -11.36 4.97
C GLU A 88 -1.14 -9.88 4.60
N PRO A 89 -2.23 -9.12 4.40
CA PRO A 89 -2.11 -7.71 3.98
C PRO A 89 -1.30 -6.82 4.92
N ARG A 90 -1.17 -7.20 6.19
CA ARG A 90 -0.33 -6.46 7.14
C ARG A 90 1.15 -6.40 6.73
N LEU A 91 1.56 -7.27 5.79
CA LEU A 91 2.92 -7.26 5.25
C LEU A 91 3.18 -6.08 4.32
N MET A 92 2.14 -5.41 3.84
CA MET A 92 2.29 -4.30 2.92
C MET A 92 2.63 -3.00 3.64
N GLN A 93 3.54 -2.22 3.05
CA GLN A 93 3.75 -0.83 3.48
C GLN A 93 2.44 -0.06 3.35
N ARG A 94 2.19 0.87 4.26
CA ARG A 94 0.94 1.64 4.29
C ARG A 94 1.19 3.04 4.85
N PRO A 95 0.33 4.00 4.49
CA PRO A 95 -0.77 3.88 3.54
C PRO A 95 -0.28 3.97 2.11
N ILE A 96 -1.11 3.50 1.17
CA ILE A 96 -0.85 3.65 -0.26
C ILE A 96 -1.94 4.54 -0.82
N VAL A 97 -1.56 5.62 -1.49
CA VAL A 97 -2.48 6.55 -2.13
C VAL A 97 -2.37 6.39 -3.63
N VAL A 98 -3.50 6.30 -4.31
CA VAL A 98 -3.58 6.05 -5.75
C VAL A 98 -4.36 7.17 -6.42
N ARG A 99 -3.85 7.66 -7.55
CA ARG A 99 -4.58 8.58 -8.41
C ARG A 99 -4.31 8.19 -9.86
N GLY A 100 -5.34 7.66 -10.52
CA GLY A 100 -5.21 7.21 -11.91
C GLY A 100 -4.21 6.08 -12.05
N THR A 101 -3.16 6.29 -12.83
CA THR A 101 -2.13 5.30 -13.09
C THR A 101 -0.92 5.42 -12.17
N ARG A 102 -0.99 6.32 -11.18
CA ARG A 102 0.12 6.60 -10.25
C ARG A 102 -0.28 6.25 -8.83
N ALA A 103 0.70 5.81 -8.06
CA ALA A 103 0.51 5.53 -6.64
C ALA A 103 1.80 5.82 -5.87
N VAL A 104 1.67 6.10 -4.58
CA VAL A 104 2.82 6.28 -3.68
C VAL A 104 2.52 5.61 -2.34
N VAL A 105 3.58 5.14 -1.67
CA VAL A 105 3.50 4.82 -0.25
C VAL A 105 3.65 6.15 0.49
N ALA A 106 2.58 6.60 1.14
CA ALA A 106 2.54 7.93 1.76
C ALA A 106 3.18 7.92 3.16
N ARG A 107 4.47 7.72 3.19
CA ARG A 107 5.29 7.77 4.41
C ARG A 107 6.57 8.54 4.10
N PRO A 108 6.67 9.80 4.53
CA PRO A 108 5.67 10.53 5.32
C PRO A 108 4.41 10.86 4.51
N ALA A 109 3.36 11.29 5.21
CA ALA A 109 2.04 11.55 4.62
C ALA A 109 2.12 12.55 3.45
N GLU A 110 3.02 13.51 3.53
CA GLU A 110 3.22 14.55 2.51
C GLU A 110 3.54 13.98 1.13
N ARG A 111 4.02 12.75 1.05
CA ARG A 111 4.27 12.10 -0.24
C ARG A 111 3.00 11.94 -1.07
N ALA A 112 1.84 11.90 -0.40
CA ALA A 112 0.56 11.85 -1.12
C ALA A 112 0.36 13.09 -2.01
N LEU A 113 0.97 14.22 -1.64
CA LEU A 113 0.85 15.46 -2.41
C LEU A 113 1.53 15.37 -3.78
N GLU A 114 2.46 14.43 -3.96
CA GLU A 114 3.12 14.20 -5.24
C GLU A 114 2.11 13.79 -6.32
N LEU A 115 1.01 13.18 -5.92
CA LEU A 115 -0.03 12.75 -6.85
C LEU A 115 -0.98 13.87 -7.25
N LEU A 116 -0.95 14.99 -6.55
CA LEU A 116 -1.85 16.12 -6.76
C LEU A 116 -1.23 17.20 -7.65
N ALA A 117 0.06 17.08 -7.90
CA ALA A 117 0.79 18.05 -8.74
C ALA A 117 0.52 17.82 -10.22
#